data_ca03ea9cd9fa7b7365be038a01834a1c
#
_entry.id   ca03ea9cd9fa7b7365be038a01834a1c
#
_cell.length_a   1.000
_cell.length_b   1.000
_cell.length_c   1.000
_cell.angle_alpha   90.00
_cell.angle_beta   90.00
_cell.angle_gamma   90.00
#
_symmetry.space_group_name_H-M   'P 1'
#
loop_
_entity.id
_entity.type
_entity.pdbx_description
1 polymer ?
#
loop_
_entity_poly.entity_id
_entity_poly.type
_entity_poly.pdbx_seq_one_letter_code
_entity_poly.pdbx_strand_id
1 'polypeptide(L)'
;INKIPKIEAHLKGIRHKAFSVLIFNNDGKMLIQKSAKEKYHSGGLWSNACCGHQITQDLLYEAQKRLFEELGIVCKLRDLFRFHYNEVVSSSMIENETDDVLIGFVNSYDIYPNPEEIEKVKWMDFSALLDYIKINPNNYTIWFKIITNTVEKSYRKLINDMLTPIKD
;
A
#
# COMPACT_ATOMS: atom_id res chain seq x y z
N ILE A 1 -5.59 6.93 -24.34
CA ILE A 1 -6.16 6.72 -23.02
C ILE A 1 -6.21 8.06 -22.30
N ASN A 2 -7.38 8.49 -21.92
CA ASN A 2 -7.56 9.75 -21.21
C ASN A 2 -7.08 9.62 -19.76
N LYS A 3 -6.27 10.57 -19.35
CA LYS A 3 -5.83 10.67 -17.95
C LYS A 3 -6.79 11.61 -17.22
N ILE A 4 -7.26 11.19 -16.06
CA ILE A 4 -8.21 11.96 -15.27
C ILE A 4 -7.52 12.44 -14.00
N PRO A 5 -7.59 13.73 -13.67
CA PRO A 5 -7.05 14.21 -12.40
C PRO A 5 -7.64 13.44 -11.21
N LYS A 6 -6.82 13.18 -10.21
CA LYS A 6 -7.19 12.38 -9.05
C LYS A 6 -8.47 12.87 -8.37
N ILE A 7 -8.57 14.18 -8.12
CA ILE A 7 -9.74 14.76 -7.45
C ILE A 7 -11.00 14.57 -8.29
N GLU A 8 -10.93 14.81 -9.59
CA GLU A 8 -12.07 14.64 -10.48
C GLU A 8 -12.53 13.19 -10.54
N ALA A 9 -11.61 12.23 -10.62
CA ALA A 9 -11.95 10.81 -10.64
C ALA A 9 -12.66 10.40 -9.35
N HIS A 10 -12.22 10.86 -8.20
CA HIS A 10 -12.84 10.55 -6.91
C HIS A 10 -14.23 11.17 -6.78
N LEU A 11 -14.41 12.42 -7.20
CA LEU A 11 -15.71 13.11 -7.10
C LEU A 11 -16.77 12.48 -8.01
N LYS A 12 -16.36 11.99 -9.18
CA LYS A 12 -17.26 11.39 -10.17
C LYS A 12 -17.40 9.87 -10.05
N GLY A 13 -16.59 9.24 -9.18
CA GLY A 13 -16.59 7.78 -9.06
C GLY A 13 -16.06 7.07 -10.29
N ILE A 14 -15.27 7.74 -11.13
CA ILE A 14 -14.71 7.16 -12.35
C ILE A 14 -13.58 6.21 -12.00
N ARG A 15 -13.58 4.99 -12.59
CA ARG A 15 -12.52 4.02 -12.34
C ARG A 15 -11.18 4.52 -12.85
N HIS A 16 -10.15 4.36 -12.05
CA HIS A 16 -8.78 4.66 -12.42
C HIS A 16 -7.82 3.62 -11.84
N LYS A 17 -6.60 3.61 -12.37
CA LYS A 17 -5.59 2.62 -11.96
C LYS A 17 -4.76 3.15 -10.81
N ALA A 18 -4.53 2.28 -9.86
CA ALA A 18 -3.70 2.57 -8.70
C ALA A 18 -2.70 1.44 -8.48
N PHE A 19 -1.74 1.68 -7.61
CA PHE A 19 -0.83 0.63 -7.13
C PHE A 19 -0.66 0.75 -5.63
N SER A 20 -0.40 -0.40 -5.01
CA SER A 20 -0.09 -0.49 -3.58
C SER A 20 1.16 -1.33 -3.42
N VAL A 21 2.10 -0.85 -2.62
CA VAL A 21 3.36 -1.54 -2.39
C VAL A 21 3.37 -2.12 -0.98
N LEU A 22 3.66 -3.42 -0.88
CA LEU A 22 3.88 -4.11 0.39
C LEU A 22 5.37 -4.30 0.58
N ILE A 23 5.88 -3.90 1.72
CA ILE A 23 7.30 -4.06 2.07
C ILE A 23 7.42 -4.90 3.32
N PHE A 24 8.25 -5.93 3.23
CA PHE A 24 8.59 -6.79 4.36
C PHE A 24 10.08 -6.70 4.66
N ASN A 25 10.44 -6.85 5.93
CA ASN A 25 11.85 -6.93 6.33
C ASN A 25 12.31 -8.39 6.43
N ASN A 26 13.57 -8.58 6.82
CA ASN A 26 14.17 -9.91 6.93
C ASN A 26 13.52 -10.79 8.01
N ASP A 27 12.84 -10.18 8.98
CA ASP A 27 12.12 -10.91 10.03
C ASP A 27 10.67 -11.22 9.64
N GLY A 28 10.27 -10.89 8.42
CA GLY A 28 8.92 -11.12 7.93
C GLY A 28 7.88 -10.13 8.43
N LYS A 29 8.31 -9.01 9.00
CA LYS A 29 7.40 -7.96 9.44
C LYS A 29 7.06 -7.04 8.28
N MET A 30 5.81 -6.57 8.25
CA MET A 30 5.33 -5.66 7.24
C MET A 30 5.51 -4.21 7.67
N LEU A 31 5.96 -3.38 6.74
CA LEU A 31 6.03 -1.94 6.97
C LEU A 31 4.66 -1.32 6.74
N ILE A 32 4.16 -0.59 7.73
CA ILE A 32 2.95 0.21 7.58
C ILE A 32 3.27 1.67 7.83
N GLN A 33 2.51 2.54 7.21
CA GLN A 33 2.66 3.98 7.38
C GLN A 33 1.36 4.63 7.81
N LYS A 34 1.48 5.71 8.57
CA LYS A 34 0.37 6.60 8.86
C LYS A 34 0.56 7.88 8.05
N SER A 35 -0.40 8.18 7.19
CA SER A 35 -0.34 9.36 6.34
C SER A 35 -0.40 10.65 7.15
N ALA A 36 0.28 11.69 6.67
CA ALA A 36 0.17 13.02 7.27
C ALA A 36 -1.28 13.49 7.24
N LYS A 37 -1.70 14.17 8.31
CA LYS A 37 -3.10 14.60 8.47
C LYS A 37 -3.54 15.60 7.41
N GLU A 38 -2.60 16.31 6.81
CA GLU A 38 -2.86 17.31 5.77
C GLU A 38 -3.16 16.70 4.42
N LYS A 39 -2.99 15.39 4.26
CA LYS A 39 -3.32 14.73 2.99
C LYS A 39 -4.81 14.84 2.73
N TYR A 40 -5.13 15.06 1.45
CA TYR A 40 -6.45 15.45 1.04
C TYR A 40 -7.52 14.37 1.31
N HIS A 41 -7.14 13.10 1.31
CA HIS A 41 -8.03 12.05 1.81
C HIS A 41 -7.21 10.95 2.47
N SER A 42 -7.85 10.21 3.36
CA SER A 42 -7.21 9.14 4.15
C SER A 42 -6.06 9.64 5.03
N GLY A 43 -5.95 10.97 5.25
CA GLY A 43 -4.96 11.52 6.15
C GLY A 43 -5.18 11.03 7.58
N GLY A 44 -4.10 10.69 8.27
CA GLY A 44 -4.18 10.16 9.63
C GLY A 44 -4.55 8.69 9.75
N LEU A 45 -4.70 7.98 8.63
CA LEU A 45 -5.00 6.54 8.63
C LEU A 45 -3.75 5.73 8.36
N TRP A 46 -3.72 4.52 8.91
CA TRP A 46 -2.67 3.54 8.64
C TRP A 46 -2.93 2.79 7.34
N SER A 47 -1.87 2.50 6.62
CA SER A 47 -1.93 1.79 5.36
C SER A 47 -0.63 1.01 5.12
N ASN A 48 -0.53 0.35 3.96
CA ASN A 48 0.69 -0.31 3.50
C ASN A 48 1.81 0.71 3.25
N ALA A 49 2.98 0.24 2.86
CA ALA A 49 4.17 1.08 2.76
C ALA A 49 4.00 2.30 1.84
N CYS A 50 3.37 2.09 0.68
CA CYS A 50 3.27 3.14 -0.32
C CYS A 50 2.10 2.87 -1.25
N CYS A 51 1.44 3.92 -1.72
CA CYS A 51 0.34 3.86 -2.69
C CYS A 51 0.45 5.01 -3.66
N GLY A 52 -0.14 4.84 -4.82
CA GLY A 52 -0.21 5.92 -5.79
C GLY A 52 -1.17 5.61 -6.93
N HIS A 53 -1.40 6.60 -7.78
CA HIS A 53 -2.19 6.44 -9.00
C HIS A 53 -1.25 6.26 -10.17
N GLN A 54 -1.54 5.29 -11.03
CA GLN A 54 -0.74 5.02 -12.20
C GLN A 54 -1.05 6.04 -13.29
N ILE A 55 -0.06 6.81 -13.69
CA ILE A 55 -0.19 7.86 -14.70
C ILE A 55 0.34 7.38 -16.05
N THR A 56 1.43 6.63 -16.06
CA THR A 56 2.04 6.09 -17.27
C THR A 56 1.79 4.59 -17.36
N GLN A 57 2.29 3.95 -18.42
CA GLN A 57 2.18 2.50 -18.56
C GLN A 57 3.32 1.73 -17.87
N ASP A 58 4.29 2.45 -17.30
CA ASP A 58 5.41 1.82 -16.60
C ASP A 58 5.13 1.75 -15.10
N LEU A 59 4.34 0.78 -14.72
CA LEU A 59 3.91 0.57 -13.34
C LEU A 59 5.08 0.41 -12.37
N LEU A 60 6.02 -0.46 -12.71
CA LEU A 60 7.17 -0.72 -11.82
C LEU A 60 8.01 0.52 -11.59
N TYR A 61 8.27 1.29 -12.65
CA TYR A 61 9.03 2.52 -12.51
C TYR A 61 8.31 3.54 -11.60
N GLU A 62 7.01 3.72 -11.80
CA GLU A 62 6.24 4.67 -11.00
C GLU A 62 6.18 4.25 -9.53
N ALA A 63 5.98 2.94 -9.27
CA ALA A 63 5.93 2.42 -7.91
C ALA A 63 7.29 2.57 -7.21
N GLN A 64 8.38 2.24 -7.89
CA GLN A 64 9.73 2.38 -7.36
C GLN A 64 10.06 3.84 -7.07
N LYS A 65 9.70 4.74 -7.97
CA LYS A 65 9.90 6.18 -7.80
C LYS A 65 9.15 6.69 -6.58
N ARG A 66 7.87 6.34 -6.45
CA ARG A 66 7.04 6.78 -5.33
C ARG A 66 7.56 6.23 -3.99
N LEU A 67 7.97 4.97 -3.99
CA LEU A 67 8.55 4.32 -2.81
C LEU A 67 9.81 5.05 -2.34
N PHE A 68 10.66 5.45 -3.28
CA PHE A 68 11.85 6.22 -2.97
C PHE A 68 11.51 7.62 -2.45
N GLU A 69 10.56 8.30 -3.09
CA GLU A 69 10.16 9.65 -2.68
C GLU A 69 9.55 9.68 -1.28
N GLU A 70 8.75 8.69 -0.93
CA GLU A 70 8.08 8.65 0.37
C GLU A 70 8.91 8.03 1.49
N LEU A 71 9.67 7.00 1.18
CA LEU A 71 10.35 6.18 2.20
C LEU A 71 11.86 6.02 1.98
N GLY A 72 12.41 6.57 0.90
CA GLY A 72 13.83 6.41 0.60
C GLY A 72 14.23 4.97 0.30
N ILE A 73 13.27 4.10 0.02
CA ILE A 73 13.52 2.68 -0.22
C ILE A 73 13.87 2.44 -1.68
N VAL A 74 14.94 1.67 -1.89
CA VAL A 74 15.34 1.16 -3.20
C VAL A 74 15.36 -0.36 -3.10
N CYS A 75 14.44 -1.02 -3.78
CA CYS A 75 14.40 -2.48 -3.80
C CYS A 75 13.69 -2.96 -5.07
N LYS A 76 13.87 -4.25 -5.37
CA LYS A 76 13.15 -4.87 -6.47
C LYS A 76 11.70 -5.10 -6.06
N LEU A 77 10.76 -4.71 -6.92
CA LEU A 77 9.34 -4.95 -6.73
C LEU A 77 8.87 -6.04 -7.68
N ARG A 78 7.92 -6.84 -7.22
CA ARG A 78 7.27 -7.89 -8.01
C ARG A 78 5.77 -7.74 -7.93
N ASP A 79 5.06 -8.12 -9.00
CA ASP A 79 3.60 -8.22 -8.98
C ASP A 79 3.18 -9.31 -8.00
N LEU A 80 2.16 -9.03 -7.20
CA LEU A 80 1.60 -10.02 -6.29
C LEU A 80 0.17 -10.38 -6.70
N PHE A 81 -0.73 -9.39 -6.75
CA PHE A 81 -2.10 -9.60 -7.25
C PHE A 81 -2.72 -8.27 -7.62
N ARG A 82 -3.92 -8.34 -8.22
CA ARG A 82 -4.71 -7.17 -8.59
C ARG A 82 -6.10 -7.32 -8.00
N PHE A 83 -6.68 -6.22 -7.52
CA PHE A 83 -8.07 -6.21 -7.08
C PHE A 83 -8.75 -4.93 -7.52
N HIS A 84 -10.07 -4.94 -7.45
CA HIS A 84 -10.89 -3.80 -7.78
C HIS A 84 -11.81 -3.49 -6.62
N TYR A 85 -11.97 -2.22 -6.29
CA TYR A 85 -12.91 -1.81 -5.26
C TYR A 85 -13.60 -0.49 -5.63
N ASN A 86 -14.79 -0.30 -5.05
CA ASN A 86 -15.61 0.88 -5.24
C ASN A 86 -16.25 1.19 -3.89
N GLU A 87 -15.89 2.31 -3.29
CA GLU A 87 -16.30 2.65 -1.93
C GLU A 87 -16.43 4.14 -1.76
N VAL A 88 -17.45 4.59 -1.03
CA VAL A 88 -17.61 5.98 -0.65
C VAL A 88 -16.73 6.25 0.56
N VAL A 89 -15.71 7.10 0.39
CA VAL A 89 -14.74 7.42 1.47
C VAL A 89 -15.11 8.69 2.22
N SER A 90 -15.99 9.52 1.63
CA SER A 90 -16.53 10.72 2.29
C SER A 90 -17.83 11.11 1.60
N SER A 91 -18.51 12.13 2.11
CA SER A 91 -19.77 12.61 1.53
C SER A 91 -19.65 13.06 0.07
N SER A 92 -18.44 13.41 -0.38
CA SER A 92 -18.21 13.93 -1.73
C SER A 92 -17.18 13.13 -2.53
N MET A 93 -16.61 12.04 -1.96
CA MET A 93 -15.52 11.30 -2.56
C MET A 93 -15.86 9.83 -2.71
N ILE A 94 -15.60 9.29 -3.90
CA ILE A 94 -15.79 7.87 -4.21
C ILE A 94 -14.46 7.28 -4.68
N GLU A 95 -14.01 6.21 -4.00
CA GLU A 95 -12.88 5.42 -4.45
C GLU A 95 -13.39 4.35 -5.41
N ASN A 96 -12.97 4.43 -6.67
CA ASN A 96 -13.31 3.45 -7.70
C ASN A 96 -12.02 3.11 -8.44
N GLU A 97 -11.30 2.09 -7.95
CA GLU A 97 -9.95 1.79 -8.37
C GLU A 97 -9.75 0.35 -8.76
N THR A 98 -8.87 0.15 -9.75
CA THR A 98 -8.20 -1.12 -9.98
C THR A 98 -6.79 -0.97 -9.42
N ASP A 99 -6.45 -1.78 -8.44
CA ASP A 99 -5.22 -1.65 -7.65
C ASP A 99 -4.30 -2.84 -7.93
N ASP A 100 -3.11 -2.54 -8.46
CA ASP A 100 -2.04 -3.53 -8.62
C ASP A 100 -1.20 -3.56 -7.35
N VAL A 101 -1.16 -4.70 -6.68
CA VAL A 101 -0.39 -4.88 -5.45
C VAL A 101 0.97 -5.46 -5.77
N LEU A 102 2.01 -4.75 -5.38
CA LEU A 102 3.41 -5.10 -5.59
C LEU A 102 4.06 -5.43 -4.25
N ILE A 103 5.08 -6.27 -4.27
CA ILE A 103 5.78 -6.68 -3.05
C ILE A 103 7.28 -6.50 -3.21
N GLY A 104 7.95 -6.06 -2.11
CA GLY A 104 9.39 -5.95 -2.03
C GLY A 104 9.89 -6.28 -0.64
N PHE A 105 11.19 -6.49 -0.54
CA PHE A 105 11.86 -6.88 0.71
C PHE A 105 13.05 -5.97 0.95
N VAL A 106 13.20 -5.49 2.19
CA VAL A 106 14.29 -4.57 2.56
C VAL A 106 14.83 -4.90 3.95
N ASN A 107 16.01 -4.37 4.24
CA ASN A 107 16.52 -4.35 5.61
C ASN A 107 15.77 -3.29 6.40
N SER A 108 15.39 -3.58 7.65
CA SER A 108 14.59 -2.69 8.50
C SER A 108 15.18 -1.28 8.68
N TYR A 109 16.49 -1.15 8.55
CA TYR A 109 17.17 0.12 8.78
C TYR A 109 17.31 0.99 7.53
N ASP A 110 16.94 0.47 6.36
CA ASP A 110 17.10 1.18 5.08
C ASP A 110 15.83 1.90 4.67
N ILE A 111 15.24 2.65 5.61
CA ILE A 111 14.05 3.45 5.35
C ILE A 111 14.25 4.88 5.84
N TYR A 112 13.78 5.84 5.04
CA TYR A 112 13.95 7.28 5.29
C TYR A 112 12.63 7.99 4.97
N PRO A 113 11.66 7.98 5.91
CA PRO A 113 10.32 8.55 5.65
C PRO A 113 10.38 10.06 5.40
N ASN A 114 9.63 10.51 4.40
CA ASN A 114 9.46 11.92 4.12
C ASN A 114 8.36 12.49 5.04
N PRO A 115 8.69 13.41 5.97
CA PRO A 115 7.72 13.89 6.95
C PRO A 115 6.56 14.69 6.36
N GLU A 116 6.72 15.21 5.14
CA GLU A 116 5.62 15.92 4.46
C GLU A 116 4.52 14.96 4.01
N GLU A 117 4.86 13.69 3.77
CA GLU A 117 3.93 12.68 3.30
C GLU A 117 3.49 11.71 4.38
N ILE A 118 4.38 11.43 5.32
CA ILE A 118 4.22 10.34 6.29
C ILE A 118 4.40 10.87 7.70
N GLU A 119 3.39 10.64 8.57
CA GLU A 119 3.46 10.99 9.97
C GLU A 119 4.30 9.98 10.76
N LYS A 120 4.07 8.68 10.52
CA LYS A 120 4.73 7.59 11.24
C LYS A 120 4.89 6.37 10.35
N VAL A 121 5.90 5.56 10.67
CA VAL A 121 6.07 4.22 10.10
C VAL A 121 6.24 3.21 11.24
N LYS A 122 5.91 1.97 10.96
CA LYS A 122 6.01 0.89 11.94
C LYS A 122 6.21 -0.44 11.22
N TRP A 123 7.08 -1.28 11.76
CA TRP A 123 7.19 -2.68 11.35
C TRP A 123 6.29 -3.51 12.23
N MET A 124 5.41 -4.32 11.62
CA MET A 124 4.46 -5.14 12.37
C MET A 124 4.45 -6.57 11.90
N ASP A 125 4.37 -7.48 12.86
CA ASP A 125 4.04 -8.86 12.59
C ASP A 125 2.66 -8.93 11.93
N PHE A 126 2.54 -9.72 10.87
CA PHE A 126 1.31 -9.74 10.08
C PHE A 126 0.11 -10.26 10.87
N SER A 127 0.29 -11.28 11.72
CA SER A 127 -0.81 -11.79 12.52
C SER A 127 -1.29 -10.77 13.55
N ALA A 128 -0.34 -10.05 14.17
CA ALA A 128 -0.69 -8.98 15.10
C ALA A 128 -1.42 -7.84 14.39
N LEU A 129 -0.99 -7.50 13.18
CA LEU A 129 -1.63 -6.47 12.36
C LEU A 129 -3.08 -6.83 12.05
N LEU A 130 -3.35 -8.08 11.69
CA LEU A 130 -4.72 -8.55 11.44
C LEU A 130 -5.61 -8.38 12.66
N ASP A 131 -5.10 -8.66 13.85
CA ASP A 131 -5.85 -8.49 15.10
C ASP A 131 -6.14 -7.01 15.36
N TYR A 132 -5.17 -6.13 15.17
CA TYR A 132 -5.36 -4.69 15.35
C TYR A 132 -6.39 -4.13 14.35
N ILE A 133 -6.38 -4.60 13.12
CA ILE A 133 -7.35 -4.17 12.11
C ILE A 133 -8.77 -4.58 12.53
N LYS A 134 -8.95 -5.79 13.06
CA LYS A 134 -10.25 -6.27 13.54
C LYS A 134 -10.78 -5.43 14.70
N ILE A 135 -9.90 -5.02 15.60
CA ILE A 135 -10.29 -4.25 16.78
C ILE A 135 -10.60 -2.79 16.40
N ASN A 136 -9.81 -2.20 15.50
CA ASN A 136 -9.92 -0.79 15.14
C ASN A 136 -9.97 -0.59 13.62
N PRO A 137 -11.00 -1.11 12.93
CA PRO A 137 -11.02 -1.07 11.46
C PRO A 137 -11.03 0.35 10.89
N ASN A 138 -11.54 1.32 11.62
CA ASN A 138 -11.61 2.70 11.15
C ASN A 138 -10.29 3.45 11.18
N ASN A 139 -9.23 2.85 11.76
CA ASN A 139 -7.89 3.42 11.77
C ASN A 139 -7.08 3.08 10.52
N TYR A 140 -7.64 2.30 9.62
CA TYR A 140 -6.94 1.78 8.44
C TYR A 140 -7.68 2.13 7.18
N THR A 141 -6.93 2.35 6.08
CA THR A 141 -7.55 2.66 4.79
C THR A 141 -8.35 1.47 4.26
N ILE A 142 -9.34 1.76 3.42
CA ILE A 142 -10.23 0.74 2.84
C ILE A 142 -9.42 -0.27 2.03
N TRP A 143 -8.54 0.21 1.15
CA TRP A 143 -7.74 -0.69 0.32
C TRP A 143 -6.78 -1.56 1.13
N PHE A 144 -6.24 -1.02 2.22
CA PHE A 144 -5.33 -1.81 3.06
C PHE A 144 -6.05 -2.97 3.76
N LYS A 145 -7.28 -2.74 4.21
CA LYS A 145 -8.10 -3.80 4.80
C LYS A 145 -8.40 -4.90 3.78
N ILE A 146 -8.67 -4.53 2.54
CA ILE A 146 -8.88 -5.49 1.45
C ILE A 146 -7.60 -6.27 1.18
N ILE A 147 -6.45 -5.58 1.10
CA ILE A 147 -5.15 -6.20 0.84
C ILE A 147 -4.80 -7.21 1.94
N THR A 148 -4.90 -6.83 3.20
CA THR A 148 -4.54 -7.71 4.31
C THR A 148 -5.43 -8.96 4.36
N ASN A 149 -6.71 -8.81 4.09
CA ASN A 149 -7.64 -9.93 4.02
C ASN A 149 -7.29 -10.88 2.88
N THR A 150 -6.94 -10.33 1.72
CA THR A 150 -6.54 -11.12 0.55
C THR A 150 -5.24 -11.87 0.80
N VAL A 151 -4.25 -11.20 1.39
CA VAL A 151 -2.97 -11.82 1.75
C VAL A 151 -3.19 -12.98 2.71
N GLU A 152 -4.01 -12.79 3.75
CA GLU A 152 -4.29 -13.85 4.72
C GLU A 152 -4.91 -15.08 4.05
N LYS A 153 -5.87 -14.87 3.16
CA LYS A 153 -6.58 -15.98 2.52
C LYS A 153 -5.79 -16.71 1.46
N SER A 154 -4.94 -16.01 0.70
CA SER A 154 -4.42 -16.57 -0.55
C SER A 154 -2.92 -16.42 -0.78
N TYR A 155 -2.22 -15.54 -0.08
CA TYR A 155 -0.84 -15.21 -0.41
C TYR A 155 0.17 -15.39 0.72
N ARG A 156 -0.28 -15.71 1.91
CA ARG A 156 0.60 -15.79 3.08
C ARG A 156 1.71 -16.82 2.91
N LYS A 157 1.37 -17.99 2.37
CA LYS A 157 2.37 -19.04 2.12
C LYS A 157 3.40 -18.59 1.09
N LEU A 158 2.94 -17.96 0.01
CA LEU A 158 3.84 -17.46 -1.05
C LEU A 158 4.82 -16.43 -0.49
N ILE A 159 4.34 -15.51 0.32
CA ILE A 159 5.19 -14.48 0.94
C ILE A 159 6.21 -15.11 1.89
N ASN A 160 5.80 -16.06 2.70
CA ASN A 160 6.71 -16.79 3.58
C ASN A 160 7.78 -17.54 2.79
N ASP A 161 7.41 -18.13 1.66
CA ASP A 161 8.36 -18.82 0.80
C ASP A 161 9.38 -17.84 0.19
N MET A 162 8.94 -16.62 -0.16
CA MET A 162 9.84 -15.58 -0.66
C MET A 162 10.82 -15.11 0.40
N LEU A 163 10.42 -15.11 1.68
CA LEU A 163 11.25 -14.70 2.80
C LEU A 163 12.27 -15.75 3.20
N THR A 164 11.97 -17.02 2.94
CA THR A 164 12.86 -18.12 3.31
C THR A 164 13.86 -18.35 2.19
N PRO A 165 15.16 -18.09 2.39
CA PRO A 165 16.16 -18.38 1.36
C PRO A 165 16.17 -19.87 1.04
N ILE A 166 16.46 -20.22 -0.21
CA ILE A 166 16.67 -21.60 -0.59
C ILE A 166 17.91 -22.09 0.15
N LYS A 167 17.71 -23.08 0.99
CA LYS A 167 18.83 -23.70 1.71
C LYS A 167 19.32 -24.88 0.88
N ASP A 168 20.51 -24.76 0.41
CA ASP A 168 21.18 -25.83 -0.31
C ASP A 168 22.04 -26.65 0.65
#